data_8f2ddef600b00873a6cf9597b60be1eb
#
_entry.id   8f2ddef600b00873a6cf9597b60be1eb
#
_cell.length_a   1.000
_cell.length_b   1.000
_cell.length_c   1.000
_cell.angle_alpha   90.00
_cell.angle_beta   90.00
_cell.angle_gamma   90.00
#
_symmetry.space_group_name_H-M   'P 1'
#
loop_
_entity.id
_entity.type
_entity.pdbx_description
1 polymer ?
#
loop_
_entity_poly.entity_id
_entity_poly.type
_entity_poly.pdbx_seq_one_letter_code
_entity_poly.pdbx_strand_id
1 'polypeptide(L)'
;PLKKRPLLVLVVDDSVTVRKVTSRLLERNGMNVLTAKDGIDALAILEEHTPDLMLLDIEMPRMDGFEVAIQIRNDPRLMRLPIIMITSRTGQKHRDRAMAIGVNDYLGKPYQESVLLESIAYWSKSHA
;
A
#
# COMPACT_ATOMS: atom_id res chain seq x y z
N PRO A 1 11.22 -27.92 2.49
CA PRO A 1 11.03 -26.53 2.08
C PRO A 1 10.44 -25.69 3.18
N LEU A 2 10.84 -24.46 3.23
CA LEU A 2 10.32 -23.55 4.21
C LEU A 2 8.87 -23.20 3.87
N LYS A 3 8.02 -23.32 4.88
CA LYS A 3 6.64 -22.93 4.73
C LYS A 3 6.57 -21.39 4.77
N LYS A 4 6.10 -20.79 3.71
CA LYS A 4 5.96 -19.34 3.66
C LYS A 4 4.77 -18.91 4.51
N ARG A 5 4.99 -17.92 5.35
CA ARG A 5 3.88 -17.31 6.07
C ARG A 5 3.04 -16.49 5.09
N PRO A 6 1.74 -16.31 5.36
CA PRO A 6 0.94 -15.42 4.52
C PRO A 6 1.50 -14.00 4.51
N LEU A 7 1.37 -13.32 3.38
CA LEU A 7 1.75 -11.91 3.30
C LEU A 7 0.85 -11.08 4.21
N LEU A 8 1.44 -10.11 4.87
CA LEU A 8 0.70 -9.12 5.64
C LEU A 8 0.72 -7.82 4.86
N VAL A 9 -0.47 -7.33 4.49
CA VAL A 9 -0.62 -6.12 3.68
C VAL A 9 -1.35 -5.05 4.47
N LEU A 10 -0.81 -3.84 4.50
CA LEU A 10 -1.49 -2.70 5.11
C LEU A 10 -2.24 -1.94 4.02
N VAL A 11 -3.55 -1.81 4.19
CA VAL A 11 -4.44 -1.11 3.25
C VAL A 11 -4.81 0.24 3.85
N VAL A 12 -4.38 1.33 3.20
CA VAL A 12 -4.60 2.69 3.68
C VAL A 12 -5.51 3.44 2.71
N ASP A 13 -6.72 3.74 3.14
CA ASP A 13 -7.71 4.44 2.33
C ASP A 13 -8.74 5.05 3.28
N ASP A 14 -9.20 6.27 3.02
CA ASP A 14 -10.18 6.92 3.89
C ASP A 14 -11.60 6.40 3.67
N SER A 15 -11.84 5.67 2.58
CA SER A 15 -13.15 5.07 2.31
C SER A 15 -13.29 3.72 3.01
N VAL A 16 -14.29 3.60 3.88
CA VAL A 16 -14.56 2.34 4.56
C VAL A 16 -14.96 1.25 3.57
N THR A 17 -15.67 1.63 2.50
CA THR A 17 -16.09 0.68 1.47
C THR A 17 -14.86 0.13 0.71
N VAL A 18 -13.96 1.01 0.32
CA VAL A 18 -12.75 0.59 -0.39
C VAL A 18 -11.90 -0.32 0.50
N ARG A 19 -11.73 0.05 1.78
CA ARG A 19 -10.96 -0.80 2.70
C ARG A 19 -11.56 -2.20 2.81
N LYS A 20 -12.89 -2.28 2.93
CA LYS A 20 -13.57 -3.58 3.04
C LYS A 20 -13.44 -4.43 1.78
N VAL A 21 -13.69 -3.82 0.62
CA VAL A 21 -13.64 -4.53 -0.66
C VAL A 21 -12.22 -5.04 -0.92
N THR A 22 -11.24 -4.19 -0.74
CA THR A 22 -9.85 -4.55 -0.96
C THR A 22 -9.39 -5.63 0.04
N SER A 23 -9.74 -5.47 1.31
CA SER A 23 -9.37 -6.45 2.33
C SER A 23 -9.94 -7.84 2.02
N ARG A 24 -11.21 -7.90 1.61
CA ARG A 24 -11.83 -9.18 1.27
C ARG A 24 -11.14 -9.85 0.08
N LEU A 25 -10.77 -9.06 -0.93
CA LEU A 25 -10.05 -9.57 -2.08
C LEU A 25 -8.73 -10.21 -1.65
N LEU A 26 -7.97 -9.50 -0.83
CA LEU A 26 -6.66 -10.00 -0.37
C LEU A 26 -6.82 -11.22 0.51
N GLU A 27 -7.78 -11.21 1.43
CA GLU A 27 -8.04 -12.34 2.32
C GLU A 27 -8.45 -13.59 1.54
N ARG A 28 -9.28 -13.42 0.50
CA ARG A 28 -9.65 -14.55 -0.37
C ARG A 28 -8.44 -15.14 -1.08
N ASN A 29 -7.38 -14.38 -1.21
CA ASN A 29 -6.15 -14.83 -1.85
C ASN A 29 -5.06 -15.19 -0.85
N GLY A 30 -5.44 -15.47 0.38
CA GLY A 30 -4.55 -16.02 1.39
C GLY A 30 -3.67 -15.02 2.11
N MET A 31 -3.96 -13.74 2.01
CA MET A 31 -3.18 -12.70 2.68
C MET A 31 -3.85 -12.26 3.97
N ASN A 32 -3.03 -11.78 4.91
CA ASN A 32 -3.51 -11.11 6.11
C ASN A 32 -3.51 -9.62 5.86
N VAL A 33 -4.47 -8.91 6.44
CA VAL A 33 -4.67 -7.49 6.15
C VAL A 33 -4.76 -6.68 7.44
N LEU A 34 -4.06 -5.55 7.46
CA LEU A 34 -4.27 -4.48 8.43
C LEU A 34 -4.84 -3.31 7.65
N THR A 35 -5.69 -2.51 8.27
CA THR A 35 -6.29 -1.36 7.60
C THR A 35 -6.03 -0.08 8.39
N ALA A 36 -5.88 1.03 7.66
CA ALA A 36 -5.75 2.36 8.24
C ALA A 36 -6.67 3.30 7.47
N LYS A 37 -7.29 4.22 8.17
CA LYS A 37 -8.26 5.14 7.57
C LYS A 37 -7.62 6.43 7.04
N ASP A 38 -6.40 6.74 7.44
CA ASP A 38 -5.67 7.92 6.97
C ASP A 38 -4.17 7.75 7.23
N GLY A 39 -3.39 8.76 6.85
CA GLY A 39 -1.95 8.67 6.97
C GLY A 39 -1.45 8.61 8.41
N ILE A 40 -2.12 9.34 9.31
CA ILE A 40 -1.71 9.33 10.72
C ILE A 40 -1.94 7.96 11.33
N ASP A 41 -3.10 7.37 11.04
CA ASP A 41 -3.42 6.02 11.50
C ASP A 41 -2.43 5.00 10.93
N ALA A 42 -2.07 5.14 9.65
CA ALA A 42 -1.10 4.25 9.01
C ALA A 42 0.25 4.30 9.70
N LEU A 43 0.76 5.50 10.00
CA LEU A 43 2.05 5.63 10.68
C LEU A 43 2.01 5.06 12.09
N ALA A 44 0.88 5.21 12.79
CA ALA A 44 0.71 4.61 14.11
C ALA A 44 0.77 3.08 14.05
N ILE A 45 0.10 2.50 13.07
CA ILE A 45 0.13 1.04 12.86
C ILE A 45 1.55 0.58 12.56
N LEU A 46 2.30 1.34 11.76
CA LEU A 46 3.66 0.99 11.38
C LEU A 46 4.66 1.08 12.54
N GLU A 47 4.30 1.73 13.64
CA GLU A 47 5.14 1.72 14.85
C GLU A 47 5.17 0.34 15.49
N GLU A 48 4.09 -0.44 15.37
CA GLU A 48 3.95 -1.73 16.04
C GLU A 48 3.94 -2.92 15.09
N HIS A 49 3.78 -2.69 13.79
CA HIS A 49 3.69 -3.76 12.80
C HIS A 49 4.61 -3.47 11.62
N THR A 50 5.14 -4.54 11.04
CA THR A 50 5.97 -4.43 9.84
C THR A 50 5.32 -5.24 8.73
N PRO A 51 4.39 -4.64 7.97
CA PRO A 51 3.76 -5.36 6.85
C PRO A 51 4.76 -5.65 5.75
N ASP A 52 4.41 -6.59 4.91
CA ASP A 52 5.25 -6.96 3.76
C ASP A 52 5.06 -6.00 2.60
N LEU A 53 3.95 -5.28 2.59
CA LEU A 53 3.60 -4.37 1.50
C LEU A 53 2.49 -3.43 1.95
N MET A 54 2.43 -2.26 1.35
CA MET A 54 1.41 -1.25 1.66
C MET A 54 0.67 -0.84 0.39
N LEU A 55 -0.66 -0.82 0.47
CA LEU A 55 -1.51 -0.21 -0.54
C LEU A 55 -1.92 1.15 0.00
N LEU A 56 -1.70 2.22 -0.75
CA LEU A 56 -1.78 3.58 -0.22
C LEU A 56 -2.54 4.50 -1.17
N ASP A 57 -3.64 5.06 -0.70
CA ASP A 57 -4.36 6.10 -1.42
C ASP A 57 -3.65 7.44 -1.26
N ILE A 58 -3.80 8.32 -2.23
CA ILE A 58 -3.25 9.67 -2.18
C ILE A 58 -4.17 10.61 -1.41
N GLU A 59 -5.45 10.61 -1.75
CA GLU A 59 -6.40 11.61 -1.23
C GLU A 59 -6.96 11.20 0.12
N MET A 60 -6.37 11.73 1.17
CA MET A 60 -6.80 11.47 2.53
C MET A 60 -6.72 12.77 3.33
N PRO A 61 -7.59 12.96 4.34
CA PRO A 61 -7.51 14.17 5.17
C PRO A 61 -6.26 14.17 6.04
N ARG A 62 -5.82 15.36 6.41
CA ARG A 62 -4.72 15.63 7.33
C ARG A 62 -3.34 15.27 6.81
N MET A 63 -3.16 14.12 6.20
CA MET A 63 -1.88 13.69 5.64
C MET A 63 -2.16 12.86 4.41
N ASP A 64 -1.77 13.34 3.23
CA ASP A 64 -2.01 12.62 1.99
C ASP A 64 -1.00 11.49 1.78
N GLY A 65 -1.24 10.68 0.74
CA GLY A 65 -0.39 9.52 0.47
C GLY A 65 1.04 9.87 0.11
N PHE A 66 1.27 11.00 -0.54
CA PHE A 66 2.64 11.42 -0.85
C PHE A 66 3.42 11.70 0.42
N GLU A 67 2.80 12.37 1.39
CA GLU A 67 3.44 12.67 2.66
C GLU A 67 3.76 11.38 3.44
N VAL A 68 2.83 10.44 3.44
CA VAL A 68 3.05 9.14 4.09
C VAL A 68 4.24 8.42 3.45
N ALA A 69 4.28 8.37 2.12
CA ALA A 69 5.36 7.69 1.39
C ALA A 69 6.72 8.34 1.68
N ILE A 70 6.77 9.67 1.74
CA ILE A 70 8.01 10.38 2.06
C ILE A 70 8.50 9.99 3.45
N GLN A 71 7.61 9.96 4.44
CA GLN A 71 8.00 9.59 5.79
C GLN A 71 8.51 8.14 5.86
N ILE A 72 7.85 7.23 5.15
CA ILE A 72 8.28 5.84 5.11
C ILE A 72 9.68 5.71 4.49
N ARG A 73 9.93 6.40 3.38
CA ARG A 73 11.23 6.34 2.71
C ARG A 73 12.36 6.97 3.52
N ASN A 74 12.03 7.84 4.47
CA ASN A 74 13.01 8.48 5.35
C ASN A 74 13.20 7.75 6.68
N ASP A 75 12.45 6.70 6.92
CA ASP A 75 12.56 5.91 8.15
C ASP A 75 13.44 4.68 7.88
N PRO A 76 14.59 4.57 8.54
CA PRO A 76 15.50 3.43 8.31
C PRO A 76 14.84 2.06 8.48
N ARG A 77 13.83 1.95 9.35
CA ARG A 77 13.13 0.70 9.60
C ARG A 77 12.15 0.35 8.47
N LEU A 78 11.62 1.37 7.78
CA LEU A 78 10.53 1.21 6.81
C LEU A 78 10.92 1.55 5.38
N MET A 79 12.13 2.04 5.16
CA MET A 79 12.52 2.61 3.87
C MET A 79 12.45 1.62 2.70
N ARG A 80 12.40 0.33 2.97
CA ARG A 80 12.31 -0.69 1.92
C ARG A 80 10.92 -1.30 1.78
N LEU A 81 9.95 -0.82 2.57
CA LEU A 81 8.57 -1.30 2.48
C LEU A 81 8.03 -1.04 1.09
N PRO A 82 7.58 -2.08 0.35
CA PRO A 82 6.98 -1.84 -0.96
C PRO A 82 5.68 -1.06 -0.82
N ILE A 83 5.52 -0.04 -1.64
CA ILE A 83 4.33 0.81 -1.65
C ILE A 83 3.72 0.77 -3.04
N ILE A 84 2.44 0.39 -3.11
CA ILE A 84 1.64 0.46 -4.32
C ILE A 84 0.59 1.54 -4.07
N MET A 85 0.62 2.63 -4.84
CA MET A 85 -0.41 3.64 -4.74
C MET A 85 -1.62 3.25 -5.55
N ILE A 86 -2.81 3.41 -4.97
CA ILE A 86 -4.07 3.12 -5.63
C ILE A 86 -4.93 4.37 -5.47
N THR A 87 -5.18 5.08 -6.57
CA THR A 87 -5.77 6.41 -6.49
C THR A 87 -6.62 6.74 -7.71
N SER A 88 -7.58 7.64 -7.52
CA SER A 88 -8.34 8.19 -8.63
C SER A 88 -7.57 9.27 -9.39
N ARG A 89 -6.41 9.70 -8.87
CA ARG A 89 -5.56 10.67 -9.54
C ARG A 89 -4.60 9.96 -10.48
N THR A 90 -4.97 9.88 -11.76
CA THR A 90 -4.25 9.07 -12.74
C THR A 90 -3.36 9.87 -13.68
N GLY A 91 -3.27 11.19 -13.52
CA GLY A 91 -2.45 12.02 -14.39
C GLY A 91 -0.95 11.70 -14.27
N GLN A 92 -0.23 11.88 -15.37
CA GLN A 92 1.20 11.58 -15.42
C GLN A 92 2.01 12.35 -14.37
N LYS A 93 1.61 13.57 -14.09
CA LYS A 93 2.28 14.41 -13.10
C LYS A 93 2.26 13.78 -11.70
N HIS A 94 1.11 13.19 -11.31
CA HIS A 94 0.98 12.52 -10.02
C HIS A 94 1.80 11.24 -9.99
N ARG A 95 1.78 10.49 -11.08
CA ARG A 95 2.57 9.27 -11.20
C ARG A 95 4.05 9.57 -11.10
N ASP A 96 4.52 10.61 -11.81
CA ASP A 96 5.93 11.00 -11.79
C ASP A 96 6.37 11.39 -10.38
N ARG A 97 5.51 12.12 -9.67
CA ARG A 97 5.80 12.50 -8.29
C ARG A 97 5.94 11.28 -7.38
N ALA A 98 5.04 10.32 -7.53
CA ALA A 98 5.08 9.08 -6.75
C ALA A 98 6.37 8.32 -7.01
N MET A 99 6.75 8.18 -8.27
CA MET A 99 7.97 7.47 -8.63
C MET A 99 9.21 8.18 -8.10
N ALA A 100 9.23 9.51 -8.13
CA ALA A 100 10.34 10.30 -7.60
C ALA A 100 10.50 10.11 -6.09
N ILE A 101 9.41 9.91 -5.37
CA ILE A 101 9.44 9.63 -3.93
C ILE A 101 9.98 8.22 -3.65
N GLY A 102 9.79 7.30 -4.58
CA GLY A 102 10.22 5.92 -4.41
C GLY A 102 9.07 4.94 -4.22
N VAL A 103 7.88 5.30 -4.69
CA VAL A 103 6.74 4.38 -4.71
C VAL A 103 6.99 3.31 -5.77
N ASN A 104 6.64 2.07 -5.47
CA ASN A 104 6.97 0.93 -6.32
C ASN A 104 6.03 0.76 -7.52
N ASP A 105 4.74 1.07 -7.33
CA ASP A 105 3.77 0.95 -8.41
C ASP A 105 2.63 1.94 -8.21
N TYR A 106 1.88 2.20 -9.27
CA TYR A 106 0.85 3.23 -9.27
C TYR A 106 -0.34 2.75 -10.10
N LEU A 107 -1.46 2.48 -9.44
CA LEU A 107 -2.67 1.95 -10.08
C LEU A 107 -3.82 2.94 -9.96
N GLY A 108 -4.61 3.06 -11.02
CA GLY A 108 -5.80 3.90 -11.02
C GLY A 108 -7.01 3.19 -10.43
N LYS A 109 -7.89 3.96 -9.80
CA LYS A 109 -9.21 3.47 -9.35
C LYS A 109 -10.23 3.71 -10.45
N PRO A 110 -11.12 2.76 -10.71
CA PRO A 110 -11.14 1.41 -10.15
C PRO A 110 -10.03 0.54 -10.74
N TYR A 111 -9.43 -0.30 -9.92
CA TYR A 111 -8.40 -1.21 -10.39
C TYR A 111 -9.03 -2.54 -10.82
N GLN A 112 -8.32 -3.28 -11.68
CA GLN A 112 -8.68 -4.65 -12.00
C GLN A 112 -8.02 -5.56 -10.96
N GLU A 113 -8.79 -6.52 -10.44
CA GLU A 113 -8.29 -7.40 -9.38
C GLU A 113 -7.03 -8.15 -9.79
N SER A 114 -7.00 -8.66 -11.01
CA SER A 114 -5.83 -9.38 -11.51
C SER A 114 -4.58 -8.51 -11.56
N VAL A 115 -4.73 -7.25 -11.95
CA VAL A 115 -3.61 -6.31 -12.03
C VAL A 115 -3.07 -6.01 -10.64
N LEU A 116 -3.96 -5.78 -9.66
CA LEU A 116 -3.54 -5.55 -8.30
C LEU A 116 -2.81 -6.76 -7.72
N LEU A 117 -3.37 -7.95 -7.90
CA LEU A 117 -2.77 -9.18 -7.37
C LEU A 117 -1.41 -9.47 -8.00
N GLU A 118 -1.27 -9.21 -9.30
CA GLU A 118 0.02 -9.34 -9.97
C GLU A 118 1.06 -8.38 -9.43
N SER A 119 0.66 -7.13 -9.18
CA SER A 119 1.56 -6.12 -8.63
C SER A 119 2.01 -6.51 -7.22
N ILE A 120 1.08 -6.97 -6.38
CA ILE A 120 1.42 -7.42 -5.03
C ILE A 120 2.42 -8.57 -5.08
N ALA A 121 2.16 -9.56 -5.93
CA ALA A 121 3.05 -10.72 -6.07
C ALA A 121 4.44 -10.29 -6.54
N TYR A 122 4.51 -9.39 -7.49
CA TYR A 122 5.79 -8.92 -8.02
C TYR A 122 6.63 -8.20 -6.97
N TRP A 123 6.02 -7.21 -6.31
CA TRP A 123 6.78 -6.36 -5.39
C TRP A 123 7.08 -7.03 -4.05
N SER A 124 6.21 -7.88 -3.56
CA SER A 124 6.50 -8.65 -2.34
C SER A 124 7.62 -9.66 -2.56
N LYS A 125 7.74 -10.20 -3.78
CA LYS A 125 8.77 -11.16 -4.14
C LYS A 125 10.16 -10.52 -4.18
N SER A 126 10.25 -9.30 -4.70
CA SER A 126 11.54 -8.62 -4.86
C SER A 126 12.14 -8.19 -3.53
N HIS A 127 11.42 -8.39 -2.43
CA HIS A 127 11.88 -8.05 -1.08
C HIS A 127 12.02 -9.27 -0.19
N ALA A 128 11.88 -10.42 -0.77
CA ALA A 128 12.03 -11.69 -0.04
C ALA A 128 13.50 -11.98 0.27
#